data_5e256e57f62579f252444649d0e9b99a
#
_entry.id   5e256e57f62579f252444649d0e9b99a
#
_cell.length_a   1.000
_cell.length_b   1.000
_cell.length_c   1.000
_cell.angle_alpha   90.00
_cell.angle_beta   90.00
_cell.angle_gamma   90.00
#
_symmetry.space_group_name_H-M   'P 1'
#
loop_
_entity.id
_entity.type
_entity.pdbx_description
1 polymer ?
#
loop_
_entity_poly.entity_id
_entity_poly.type
_entity_poly.pdbx_seq_one_letter_code
_entity_poly.pdbx_strand_id
1 'polypeptide(L)'
;MTHARVLTAATFAVILLIQPLSTFAQASAPTMTPADRHDWERSHRISKVIGSDVRNKSGEKIGDIRDLVVDDHGTIKLAIVSTGGFLGVGDRLHAVPWDVLTLGPKDDHILDIDRAHLQATPGFTSKTWPNLGDDHWVADNRRYYVH
;
A
#
# COMPACT_ATOMS: atom_id res chain seq x y z
N MET A 1 77.10 18.94 -61.26
CA MET A 1 76.07 17.95 -61.52
C MET A 1 75.93 17.09 -60.25
N THR A 2 75.04 17.35 -59.37
CA THR A 2 74.63 16.35 -58.36
C THR A 2 73.43 16.98 -57.57
N HIS A 3 72.28 16.44 -57.75
CA HIS A 3 71.05 16.89 -57.16
C HIS A 3 70.91 16.31 -55.73
N ALA A 4 70.84 17.18 -54.75
CA ALA A 4 70.52 16.79 -53.41
C ALA A 4 69.01 16.81 -53.24
N ARG A 5 68.36 15.72 -52.92
CA ARG A 5 66.97 15.52 -52.55
C ARG A 5 66.83 15.75 -51.05
N VAL A 6 66.09 16.81 -50.70
CA VAL A 6 65.67 17.06 -49.32
C VAL A 6 64.40 16.27 -49.04
N LEU A 7 64.49 15.29 -48.11
CA LEU A 7 63.32 14.60 -47.57
C LEU A 7 62.74 15.42 -46.42
N THR A 8 61.57 15.92 -46.60
CA THR A 8 60.80 16.55 -45.54
C THR A 8 60.01 15.50 -44.78
N ALA A 9 60.42 15.21 -43.56
CA ALA A 9 59.68 14.30 -42.68
C ALA A 9 58.47 15.07 -42.06
N ALA A 10 57.27 14.67 -42.43
CA ALA A 10 56.05 15.16 -41.83
C ALA A 10 55.77 14.40 -40.51
N THR A 11 55.93 15.07 -39.40
CA THR A 11 55.62 14.55 -38.07
C THR A 11 54.13 14.67 -37.86
N PHE A 12 53.40 13.54 -37.91
CA PHE A 12 52.01 13.45 -37.51
C PHE A 12 51.95 13.42 -35.98
N ALA A 13 51.52 14.54 -35.36
CA ALA A 13 51.20 14.57 -33.95
C ALA A 13 49.80 13.93 -33.75
N VAL A 14 49.75 12.72 -33.19
CA VAL A 14 48.53 12.07 -32.73
C VAL A 14 48.12 12.72 -31.42
N ILE A 15 47.15 13.65 -31.47
CA ILE A 15 46.49 14.18 -30.25
C ILE A 15 45.54 13.13 -29.75
N LEU A 16 45.97 12.38 -28.71
CA LEU A 16 45.10 11.49 -27.97
C LEU A 16 44.14 12.29 -27.09
N LEU A 17 42.90 12.46 -27.52
CA LEU A 17 41.83 13.07 -26.74
C LEU A 17 41.47 12.11 -25.59
N ILE A 18 42.07 12.37 -24.43
CA ILE A 18 41.64 11.71 -23.16
C ILE A 18 40.32 12.33 -22.76
N GLN A 19 39.24 11.61 -23.05
CA GLN A 19 37.91 11.95 -22.56
C GLN A 19 37.86 11.61 -21.06
N PRO A 20 37.48 12.56 -20.18
CA PRO A 20 37.20 12.20 -18.79
C PRO A 20 35.98 11.29 -18.76
N LEU A 21 36.15 10.05 -18.34
CA LEU A 21 35.07 9.18 -17.96
C LEU A 21 34.32 9.86 -16.81
N SER A 22 33.17 10.46 -17.14
CA SER A 22 32.22 10.94 -16.12
C SER A 22 31.78 9.75 -15.30
N THR A 23 32.40 9.58 -14.16
CA THR A 23 31.97 8.61 -13.15
C THR A 23 30.60 9.11 -12.65
N PHE A 24 29.52 8.56 -13.16
CA PHE A 24 28.22 8.70 -12.52
C PHE A 24 28.36 8.06 -11.15
N ALA A 25 28.52 8.89 -10.12
CA ALA A 25 28.44 8.46 -8.76
C ALA A 25 27.04 7.85 -8.59
N GLN A 26 26.95 6.53 -8.56
CA GLN A 26 25.76 5.82 -8.16
C GLN A 26 25.50 6.23 -6.71
N ALA A 27 24.50 7.09 -6.54
CA ALA A 27 23.99 7.40 -5.21
C ALA A 27 23.49 6.06 -4.63
N SER A 28 24.28 5.51 -3.71
CA SER A 28 23.84 4.32 -2.95
C SER A 28 22.54 4.66 -2.26
N ALA A 29 21.50 3.87 -2.48
CA ALA A 29 20.25 4.01 -1.73
C ALA A 29 20.57 4.02 -0.24
N PRO A 30 19.98 4.91 0.56
CA PRO A 30 20.26 4.98 1.98
C PRO A 30 19.98 3.62 2.62
N THR A 31 20.99 3.06 3.28
CA THR A 31 20.85 1.83 4.03
C THR A 31 20.02 2.13 5.27
N MET A 32 18.90 1.43 5.45
CA MET A 32 18.04 1.58 6.63
C MET A 32 18.82 1.27 7.90
N THR A 33 18.80 2.19 8.85
CA THR A 33 19.31 1.95 10.21
C THR A 33 18.41 0.97 10.97
N PRO A 34 18.85 0.37 12.08
CA PRO A 34 17.97 -0.43 12.94
C PRO A 34 16.73 0.34 13.45
N ALA A 35 16.87 1.65 13.71
CA ALA A 35 15.75 2.51 14.10
C ALA A 35 14.75 2.69 12.94
N ASP A 36 15.24 3.00 11.73
CA ASP A 36 14.40 3.13 10.54
C ASP A 36 13.65 1.82 10.24
N ARG A 37 14.29 0.68 10.48
CA ARG A 37 13.69 -0.64 10.31
C ARG A 37 12.54 -0.87 11.28
N HIS A 38 12.69 -0.45 12.53
CA HIS A 38 11.65 -0.55 13.54
C HIS A 38 10.44 0.34 13.19
N ASP A 39 10.67 1.53 12.65
CA ASP A 39 9.59 2.42 12.19
C ASP A 39 8.90 1.87 10.94
N TRP A 40 9.67 1.29 10.02
CA TRP A 40 9.13 0.61 8.86
C TRP A 40 8.28 -0.63 9.20
N GLU A 41 8.69 -1.42 10.20
CA GLU A 41 7.94 -2.58 10.68
C GLU A 41 6.58 -2.19 11.30
N ARG A 42 6.49 -0.98 11.87
CA ARG A 42 5.21 -0.40 12.34
C ARG A 42 4.35 0.19 11.23
N SER A 43 4.91 0.38 10.05
CA SER A 43 4.17 0.89 8.90
C SER A 43 3.44 -0.24 8.19
N HIS A 44 2.13 -0.11 8.04
CA HIS A 44 1.32 -1.14 7.40
C HIS A 44 1.09 -0.81 5.94
N ARG A 45 1.57 -1.67 5.05
CA ARG A 45 1.31 -1.54 3.62
C ARG A 45 -0.13 -1.92 3.33
N ILE A 46 -0.84 -1.11 2.55
CA ILE A 46 -2.23 -1.37 2.12
C ILE A 46 -2.38 -2.78 1.53
N SER A 47 -1.37 -3.26 0.78
CA SER A 47 -1.36 -4.61 0.22
C SER A 47 -1.31 -5.73 1.27
N LYS A 48 -1.00 -5.42 2.54
CA LYS A 48 -1.06 -6.35 3.66
C LYS A 48 -2.35 -6.20 4.46
N VAL A 49 -2.94 -5.02 4.42
CA VAL A 49 -4.24 -4.76 5.04
C VAL A 49 -5.36 -5.45 4.26
N ILE A 50 -5.35 -5.30 2.93
CA ILE A 50 -6.31 -6.01 2.07
C ILE A 50 -6.02 -7.51 2.15
N GLY A 51 -7.04 -8.28 2.47
CA GLY A 51 -6.99 -9.73 2.69
C GLY A 51 -6.65 -10.14 4.13
N SER A 52 -6.35 -9.19 5.03
CA SER A 52 -6.13 -9.51 6.44
C SER A 52 -7.42 -9.90 7.15
N ASP A 53 -7.29 -10.75 8.17
CA ASP A 53 -8.39 -11.18 9.01
C ASP A 53 -8.95 -10.01 9.84
N VAL A 54 -10.26 -9.97 9.98
CA VAL A 54 -10.95 -9.16 11.01
C VAL A 54 -11.40 -10.10 12.11
N ARG A 55 -10.97 -9.81 13.35
CA ARG A 55 -11.29 -10.61 14.53
C ARG A 55 -12.03 -9.78 15.56
N ASN A 56 -12.82 -10.43 16.38
CA ASN A 56 -13.38 -9.79 17.58
C ASN A 56 -12.36 -9.82 18.75
N LYS A 57 -12.69 -9.17 19.86
CA LYS A 57 -11.85 -9.17 21.08
C LYS A 57 -11.59 -10.57 21.67
N SER A 58 -12.44 -11.55 21.42
CA SER A 58 -12.23 -12.94 21.84
C SER A 58 -11.29 -13.72 20.92
N GLY A 59 -10.80 -13.09 19.83
CA GLY A 59 -9.89 -13.69 18.86
C GLY A 59 -10.59 -14.50 17.76
N GLU A 60 -11.92 -14.53 17.74
CA GLU A 60 -12.68 -15.19 16.68
C GLU A 60 -12.58 -14.38 15.38
N LYS A 61 -12.24 -15.04 14.27
CA LYS A 61 -12.32 -14.42 12.94
C LYS A 61 -13.78 -14.18 12.57
N ILE A 62 -14.15 -12.92 12.33
CA ILE A 62 -15.50 -12.49 11.97
C ILE A 62 -15.62 -12.07 10.50
N GLY A 63 -14.51 -11.80 9.82
CA GLY A 63 -14.48 -11.44 8.41
C GLY A 63 -13.06 -11.25 7.88
N ASP A 64 -12.96 -10.70 6.66
CA ASP A 64 -11.73 -10.34 5.99
C ASP A 64 -11.85 -8.94 5.38
N ILE A 65 -10.78 -8.12 5.41
CA ILE A 65 -10.76 -6.84 4.71
C ILE A 65 -10.65 -7.10 3.21
N ARG A 66 -11.65 -6.67 2.44
CA ARG A 66 -11.71 -6.84 0.98
C ARG A 66 -11.26 -5.62 0.22
N ASP A 67 -11.50 -4.43 0.79
CA ASP A 67 -11.16 -3.17 0.15
C ASP A 67 -11.05 -2.05 1.19
N LEU A 68 -10.45 -0.92 0.78
CA LEU A 68 -10.35 0.29 1.59
C LEU A 68 -10.89 1.47 0.79
N VAL A 69 -11.71 2.28 1.43
CA VAL A 69 -12.25 3.51 0.85
C VAL A 69 -11.50 4.71 1.41
N VAL A 70 -10.97 5.52 0.51
CA VAL A 70 -10.24 6.76 0.84
C VAL A 70 -11.06 7.98 0.45
N ASP A 71 -10.88 9.08 1.17
CA ASP A 71 -11.43 10.37 0.80
C ASP A 71 -10.56 11.11 -0.23
N ASP A 72 -10.99 12.30 -0.65
CA ASP A 72 -10.28 13.15 -1.62
C ASP A 72 -8.90 13.62 -1.12
N HIS A 73 -8.61 13.48 0.17
CA HIS A 73 -7.33 13.79 0.79
C HIS A 73 -6.42 12.56 0.93
N GLY A 74 -6.89 11.38 0.48
CA GLY A 74 -6.15 10.13 0.58
C GLY A 74 -6.22 9.48 1.97
N THR A 75 -7.12 9.93 2.85
CA THR A 75 -7.31 9.34 4.17
C THR A 75 -8.25 8.15 4.09
N ILE A 76 -7.89 7.02 4.71
CA ILE A 76 -8.76 5.85 4.79
C ILE A 76 -9.96 6.19 5.69
N LYS A 77 -11.16 6.08 5.14
CA LYS A 77 -12.42 6.32 5.84
C LYS A 77 -13.11 5.03 6.27
N LEU A 78 -13.14 4.06 5.39
CA LEU A 78 -13.85 2.81 5.61
C LEU A 78 -12.98 1.62 5.19
N ALA A 79 -13.12 0.51 5.91
CA ALA A 79 -12.72 -0.81 5.46
C ALA A 79 -13.97 -1.57 4.99
N ILE A 80 -13.88 -2.20 3.84
CA ILE A 80 -14.93 -3.08 3.35
C ILE A 80 -14.61 -4.49 3.84
N VAL A 81 -15.42 -4.97 4.77
CA VAL A 81 -15.24 -6.27 5.41
C VAL A 81 -16.20 -7.28 4.78
N SER A 82 -15.69 -8.39 4.33
CA SER A 82 -16.47 -9.51 3.82
C SER A 82 -16.82 -10.47 4.95
N THR A 83 -18.08 -10.89 5.00
CA THR A 83 -18.56 -11.92 5.91
C THR A 83 -19.19 -13.07 5.13
N GLY A 84 -18.58 -14.25 5.21
CA GLY A 84 -19.07 -15.43 4.49
C GLY A 84 -18.65 -15.45 3.03
N GLY A 85 -19.27 -16.34 2.25
CA GLY A 85 -18.92 -16.62 0.86
C GLY A 85 -17.73 -17.59 0.73
N PHE A 86 -17.63 -18.18 -0.47
CA PHE A 86 -16.49 -19.04 -0.82
C PHE A 86 -15.85 -18.45 -2.07
N LEU A 87 -14.56 -18.10 -1.99
CA LEU A 87 -13.80 -17.49 -3.09
C LEU A 87 -14.45 -16.23 -3.69
N GLY A 88 -15.09 -15.40 -2.86
CA GLY A 88 -15.74 -14.18 -3.32
C GLY A 88 -17.13 -14.36 -3.92
N VAL A 89 -17.68 -15.58 -3.89
CA VAL A 89 -19.04 -15.86 -4.38
C VAL A 89 -20.01 -15.90 -3.19
N GLY A 90 -21.04 -15.04 -3.22
CA GLY A 90 -22.04 -14.95 -2.15
C GLY A 90 -21.57 -14.16 -0.94
N ASP A 91 -20.47 -13.44 -1.04
CA ASP A 91 -19.95 -12.59 0.04
C ASP A 91 -20.94 -11.47 0.35
N ARG A 92 -21.18 -11.26 1.65
CA ARG A 92 -21.82 -10.05 2.15
C ARG A 92 -20.76 -9.06 2.60
N LEU A 93 -20.80 -7.86 2.04
CA LEU A 93 -19.84 -6.80 2.32
C LEU A 93 -20.45 -5.81 3.32
N HIS A 94 -19.62 -5.34 4.25
CA HIS A 94 -19.98 -4.37 5.27
C HIS A 94 -18.96 -3.23 5.28
N ALA A 95 -19.43 -1.99 5.27
CA ALA A 95 -18.57 -0.84 5.36
C ALA A 95 -18.33 -0.50 6.84
N VAL A 96 -17.14 -0.79 7.31
CA VAL A 96 -16.71 -0.57 8.69
C VAL A 96 -15.89 0.71 8.77
N PRO A 97 -16.20 1.69 9.63
CA PRO A 97 -15.35 2.86 9.82
C PRO A 97 -13.92 2.45 10.18
N TRP A 98 -12.94 3.03 9.50
CA TRP A 98 -11.54 2.62 9.70
C TRP A 98 -11.06 2.86 11.13
N ASP A 99 -11.51 3.95 11.76
CA ASP A 99 -11.08 4.36 13.09
C ASP A 99 -11.64 3.51 14.25
N VAL A 100 -12.59 2.62 14.00
CA VAL A 100 -13.06 1.64 15.00
C VAL A 100 -12.26 0.31 14.92
N LEU A 101 -11.44 0.15 13.89
CA LEU A 101 -10.54 -0.98 13.76
C LEU A 101 -9.24 -0.70 14.49
N THR A 102 -8.74 -1.66 15.23
CA THR A 102 -7.40 -1.60 15.84
C THR A 102 -6.53 -2.73 15.30
N LEU A 103 -5.22 -2.47 15.21
CA LEU A 103 -4.28 -3.49 14.76
C LEU A 103 -4.10 -4.57 15.83
N GLY A 104 -4.24 -5.81 15.43
CA GLY A 104 -3.97 -6.97 16.26
C GLY A 104 -2.52 -7.48 16.14
N PRO A 105 -2.15 -8.49 16.94
CA PRO A 105 -0.76 -8.94 17.09
C PRO A 105 -0.20 -9.73 15.90
N LYS A 106 -1.03 -10.13 14.93
CA LYS A 106 -0.67 -10.97 13.77
C LYS A 106 -0.96 -10.31 12.44
N ASP A 107 -0.83 -8.96 12.36
CA ASP A 107 -1.27 -8.17 11.21
C ASP A 107 -2.77 -8.36 10.87
N ASP A 108 -3.56 -8.86 11.81
CA ASP A 108 -5.02 -8.90 11.78
C ASP A 108 -5.60 -7.57 12.31
N HIS A 109 -6.89 -7.36 12.10
CA HIS A 109 -7.60 -6.18 12.59
C HIS A 109 -8.64 -6.61 13.60
N ILE A 110 -8.71 -5.88 14.72
CA ILE A 110 -9.67 -6.15 15.78
C ILE A 110 -10.85 -5.18 15.66
N LEU A 111 -12.04 -5.72 15.61
CA LEU A 111 -13.31 -5.01 15.65
C LEU A 111 -14.09 -5.45 16.90
N ASP A 112 -14.49 -4.48 17.72
CA ASP A 112 -15.13 -4.76 19.03
C ASP A 112 -16.63 -5.08 18.91
N ILE A 113 -16.97 -6.02 18.05
CA ILE A 113 -18.31 -6.60 17.91
C ILE A 113 -18.19 -8.09 17.64
N ASP A 114 -19.25 -8.83 17.87
CA ASP A 114 -19.31 -10.24 17.51
C ASP A 114 -19.74 -10.47 16.05
N ARG A 115 -19.61 -11.69 15.59
CA ARG A 115 -20.01 -12.08 14.22
C ARG A 115 -21.49 -11.83 13.95
N ALA A 116 -22.36 -12.12 14.91
CA ALA A 116 -23.80 -11.97 14.75
C ALA A 116 -24.17 -10.49 14.59
N HIS A 117 -23.54 -9.63 15.38
CA HIS A 117 -23.72 -8.18 15.27
C HIS A 117 -23.25 -7.69 13.89
N LEU A 118 -22.03 -8.07 13.44
CA LEU A 118 -21.55 -7.68 12.12
C LEU A 118 -22.51 -8.11 11.00
N GLN A 119 -23.02 -9.34 11.07
CA GLN A 119 -23.96 -9.85 10.08
C GLN A 119 -25.32 -9.12 10.10
N ALA A 120 -25.72 -8.56 11.25
CA ALA A 120 -26.95 -7.78 11.40
C ALA A 120 -26.81 -6.33 10.89
N THR A 121 -25.58 -5.82 10.69
CA THR A 121 -25.38 -4.48 10.12
C THR A 121 -25.81 -4.44 8.64
N PRO A 122 -26.12 -3.25 8.11
CA PRO A 122 -26.42 -3.11 6.68
C PRO A 122 -25.28 -3.65 5.82
N GLY A 123 -25.59 -4.64 4.99
CA GLY A 123 -24.62 -5.25 4.10
C GLY A 123 -25.05 -5.08 2.65
N PHE A 124 -24.06 -5.15 1.74
CA PHE A 124 -24.23 -5.03 0.30
C PHE A 124 -23.45 -6.14 -0.41
N THR A 125 -23.52 -6.16 -1.72
CA THR A 125 -22.79 -7.11 -2.57
C THR A 125 -21.85 -6.35 -3.49
N SER A 126 -20.95 -7.04 -4.17
CA SER A 126 -20.07 -6.44 -5.18
C SER A 126 -20.84 -5.79 -6.35
N LYS A 127 -22.14 -6.06 -6.49
CA LYS A 127 -23.03 -5.49 -7.53
C LYS A 127 -23.89 -4.33 -7.03
N THR A 128 -24.03 -4.14 -5.74
CA THR A 128 -24.97 -3.20 -5.10
C THR A 128 -24.30 -2.31 -4.06
N TRP A 129 -23.26 -1.61 -4.48
CA TRP A 129 -22.54 -0.70 -3.60
C TRP A 129 -23.41 0.49 -3.20
N PRO A 130 -23.42 0.87 -1.91
CA PRO A 130 -24.03 2.13 -1.48
C PRO A 130 -23.20 3.32 -1.95
N ASN A 131 -23.75 4.52 -1.85
CA ASN A 131 -22.99 5.75 -2.07
C ASN A 131 -22.07 6.02 -0.87
N LEU A 132 -20.85 5.50 -0.91
CA LEU A 132 -19.85 5.64 0.16
C LEU A 132 -19.28 7.06 0.29
N GLY A 133 -19.58 7.96 -0.65
CA GLY A 133 -19.25 9.38 -0.59
C GLY A 133 -20.36 10.24 0.04
N ASP A 134 -21.48 9.66 0.43
CA ASP A 134 -22.56 10.38 1.12
C ASP A 134 -22.26 10.44 2.63
N ASP A 135 -21.97 11.63 3.14
CA ASP A 135 -21.65 11.85 4.56
C ASP A 135 -22.80 11.44 5.50
N HIS A 136 -24.05 11.60 5.07
CA HIS A 136 -25.20 11.16 5.86
C HIS A 136 -25.23 9.64 5.97
N TRP A 137 -25.03 8.95 4.86
CA TRP A 137 -24.97 7.49 4.86
C TRP A 137 -23.80 6.98 5.72
N VAL A 138 -22.62 7.59 5.60
CA VAL A 138 -21.44 7.24 6.40
C VAL A 138 -21.69 7.45 7.90
N ALA A 139 -22.29 8.57 8.27
CA ALA A 139 -22.62 8.87 9.67
C ALA A 139 -23.66 7.90 10.25
N ASP A 140 -24.69 7.55 9.49
CA ASP A 140 -25.70 6.58 9.91
C ASP A 140 -25.12 5.17 10.02
N ASN A 141 -24.28 4.77 9.05
CA ASN A 141 -23.60 3.49 9.07
C ASN A 141 -22.69 3.36 10.29
N ARG A 142 -22.00 4.43 10.70
CA ARG A 142 -21.12 4.43 11.87
C ARG A 142 -21.80 4.00 13.16
N ARG A 143 -23.09 4.29 13.34
CA ARG A 143 -23.85 3.96 14.56
C ARG A 143 -23.92 2.47 14.86
N TYR A 144 -23.72 1.63 13.87
CA TYR A 144 -23.69 0.18 14.06
C TYR A 144 -22.39 -0.34 14.70
N TYR A 145 -21.34 0.48 14.77
CA TYR A 145 -20.00 0.06 15.19
C TYR A 145 -19.48 0.82 16.41
N VAL A 146 -20.18 1.83 16.88
CA VAL A 146 -19.80 2.64 18.05
C VAL A 146 -20.81 2.42 19.16
N HIS A 147 -20.34 2.02 20.34
CA HIS A 147 -21.14 1.80 21.56
C HIS A 147 -20.89 2.91 22.57
#